data_aabe8ea49219047607a65617eb135953
#
_entry.id   aabe8ea49219047607a65617eb135953
#
_cell.length_a   1.000
_cell.length_b   1.000
_cell.length_c   1.000
_cell.angle_alpha   90.00
_cell.angle_beta   90.00
_cell.angle_gamma   90.00
#
_symmetry.space_group_name_H-M   'P 1'
#
loop_
_entity.id
_entity.type
_entity.pdbx_description
1 polymer ?
#
loop_
_entity_poly.entity_id
_entity_poly.type
_entity_poly.pdbx_seq_one_letter_code
_entity_poly.pdbx_strand_id
1 'polypeptide(L)'
;GTEKSRSKDLSDLSVSVVNTSYRVIGQPEDLDGARELANTDRYDFQWWILPLIGARSLGAAKGEKQGKKGADSGIDGLMVFIDDKSGKAKKVIVSVKSGHVNVAQVRDLAHVVTREKAAIGVFLTLEPPTKPMVQEALNEQFYFSEHWNKNYPKIQILTVEDILNGKTVNLPGNIQTFKKAGKIESETSDQHLLSFD
;
A
#
# COMPACT_ATOMS: atom_id res chain seq x y z
N GLY A 1 -39.36 -48.01 -31.59
CA GLY A 1 -38.18 -47.20 -31.56
C GLY A 1 -38.09 -46.43 -30.28
N THR A 2 -37.25 -46.89 -29.36
CA THR A 2 -37.03 -46.28 -28.03
C THR A 2 -35.84 -45.32 -28.15
N GLU A 3 -36.11 -44.01 -28.02
CA GLU A 3 -35.07 -43.00 -27.86
C GLU A 3 -34.52 -43.05 -26.44
N LYS A 4 -33.24 -43.39 -26.32
CA LYS A 4 -32.45 -43.27 -25.12
C LYS A 4 -31.92 -41.83 -24.99
N SER A 5 -32.52 -41.04 -24.10
CA SER A 5 -31.96 -39.75 -23.64
C SER A 5 -30.61 -39.99 -22.95
N ARG A 6 -29.55 -39.44 -23.51
CA ARG A 6 -28.22 -39.41 -22.92
C ARG A 6 -28.11 -38.18 -22.02
N SER A 7 -28.18 -38.37 -20.72
CA SER A 7 -27.81 -37.37 -19.74
C SER A 7 -26.30 -37.11 -19.87
N LYS A 8 -25.90 -35.89 -20.27
CA LYS A 8 -24.52 -35.43 -20.21
C LYS A 8 -24.14 -35.17 -18.77
N ASP A 9 -23.20 -35.97 -18.30
CA ASP A 9 -22.54 -35.77 -17.00
C ASP A 9 -21.75 -34.45 -17.01
N LEU A 10 -22.07 -33.55 -16.08
CA LEU A 10 -21.47 -32.23 -15.88
C LEU A 10 -20.23 -32.29 -14.97
N SER A 11 -19.67 -33.48 -14.74
CA SER A 11 -18.57 -33.69 -13.79
C SER A 11 -17.16 -33.44 -14.37
N ASP A 12 -17.01 -33.05 -15.65
CA ASP A 12 -15.71 -32.91 -16.31
C ASP A 12 -15.33 -31.47 -16.68
N LEU A 13 -15.89 -30.48 -15.99
CA LEU A 13 -15.37 -29.12 -16.06
C LEU A 13 -14.25 -28.93 -15.02
N SER A 14 -13.09 -29.54 -15.34
CA SER A 14 -11.84 -29.14 -14.70
C SER A 14 -11.51 -27.72 -15.13
N VAL A 15 -11.84 -26.75 -14.30
CA VAL A 15 -11.35 -25.37 -14.43
C VAL A 15 -9.84 -25.41 -14.17
N SER A 16 -9.07 -25.52 -15.25
CA SER A 16 -7.64 -25.25 -15.17
C SER A 16 -7.47 -23.78 -14.85
N VAL A 17 -7.12 -23.48 -13.61
CA VAL A 17 -6.62 -22.14 -13.22
C VAL A 17 -5.34 -21.94 -14.02
N VAL A 18 -5.44 -21.23 -15.13
CA VAL A 18 -4.29 -20.76 -15.88
C VAL A 18 -3.62 -19.72 -15.00
N ASN A 19 -2.58 -20.15 -14.29
CA ASN A 19 -1.70 -19.25 -13.56
C ASN A 19 -0.89 -18.46 -14.61
N THR A 20 -1.51 -17.45 -15.21
CA THR A 20 -0.86 -16.55 -16.13
C THR A 20 0.07 -15.67 -15.31
N SER A 21 1.34 -16.06 -15.21
CA SER A 21 2.39 -15.18 -14.73
C SER A 21 2.49 -14.03 -15.73
N TYR A 22 1.87 -12.95 -15.40
CA TYR A 22 1.80 -11.77 -16.22
C TYR A 22 3.05 -10.93 -15.92
N ARG A 23 3.93 -10.85 -16.89
CA ARG A 23 5.14 -10.03 -16.82
C ARG A 23 4.80 -8.65 -17.38
N VAL A 24 4.86 -7.62 -16.54
CA VAL A 24 4.72 -6.23 -16.98
C VAL A 24 6.04 -5.82 -17.65
N ILE A 25 6.03 -5.69 -18.97
CA ILE A 25 7.20 -5.24 -19.72
C ILE A 25 7.48 -3.78 -19.37
N GLY A 26 8.72 -3.48 -18.95
CA GLY A 26 9.17 -2.11 -18.64
C GLY A 26 9.13 -1.71 -17.16
N GLN A 27 8.83 -2.65 -16.23
CA GLN A 27 9.05 -2.40 -14.82
C GLN A 27 10.40 -2.96 -14.35
N PRO A 28 11.15 -2.23 -13.50
CA PRO A 28 12.38 -2.73 -12.92
C PRO A 28 12.18 -4.05 -12.15
N GLU A 29 13.00 -5.05 -12.43
CA GLU A 29 13.05 -6.32 -11.71
C GLU A 29 14.26 -6.41 -10.77
N ASP A 30 15.23 -5.52 -10.97
CA ASP A 30 16.48 -5.45 -10.23
C ASP A 30 16.87 -4.00 -9.92
N LEU A 31 17.98 -3.85 -9.20
CA LEU A 31 18.47 -2.55 -8.76
C LEU A 31 18.97 -1.69 -9.93
N ASP A 32 19.52 -2.30 -10.97
CA ASP A 32 20.04 -1.56 -12.12
C ASP A 32 18.90 -1.01 -12.98
N GLY A 33 17.85 -1.80 -13.20
CA GLY A 33 16.61 -1.31 -13.82
C GLY A 33 15.95 -0.20 -13.02
N ALA A 34 15.97 -0.29 -11.69
CA ALA A 34 15.47 0.77 -10.82
C ALA A 34 16.27 2.07 -10.93
N ARG A 35 17.61 1.97 -11.06
CA ARG A 35 18.48 3.13 -11.30
C ARG A 35 18.22 3.77 -12.67
N GLU A 36 18.05 2.97 -13.70
CA GLU A 36 17.75 3.45 -15.04
C GLU A 36 16.41 4.20 -15.05
N LEU A 37 15.37 3.63 -14.43
CA LEU A 37 14.07 4.29 -14.30
C LEU A 37 14.19 5.61 -13.54
N ALA A 38 14.91 5.64 -12.41
CA ALA A 38 15.11 6.83 -11.59
C ALA A 38 15.87 7.95 -12.32
N ASN A 39 16.81 7.59 -13.18
CA ASN A 39 17.56 8.53 -14.02
C ASN A 39 16.73 9.07 -15.18
N THR A 40 15.82 8.26 -15.71
CA THR A 40 14.94 8.64 -16.83
C THR A 40 13.78 9.49 -16.34
N ASP A 41 13.06 9.05 -15.32
CA ASP A 41 11.92 9.78 -14.75
C ASP A 41 11.73 9.46 -13.26
N ARG A 42 11.92 10.50 -12.42
CA ARG A 42 11.76 10.40 -10.97
C ARG A 42 10.32 10.13 -10.54
N TYR A 43 9.35 10.60 -11.29
CA TYR A 43 7.94 10.37 -10.98
C TYR A 43 7.55 8.94 -11.31
N ASP A 44 7.97 8.42 -12.46
CA ASP A 44 7.74 7.02 -12.81
C ASP A 44 8.43 6.07 -11.83
N PHE A 45 9.64 6.41 -11.35
CA PHE A 45 10.31 5.69 -10.27
C PHE A 45 9.47 5.69 -8.97
N GLN A 46 8.96 6.84 -8.55
CA GLN A 46 8.12 6.96 -7.37
C GLN A 46 6.82 6.16 -7.52
N TRP A 47 6.18 6.20 -8.69
CA TRP A 47 4.98 5.45 -9.01
C TRP A 47 5.20 3.94 -9.01
N TRP A 48 6.38 3.51 -9.40
CA TRP A 48 6.76 2.10 -9.40
C TRP A 48 7.04 1.58 -8.00
N ILE A 49 7.79 2.32 -7.17
CA ILE A 49 8.25 1.82 -5.87
C ILE A 49 7.18 1.82 -4.78
N LEU A 50 6.27 2.80 -4.77
CA LEU A 50 5.26 2.94 -3.73
C LEU A 50 4.31 1.74 -3.62
N PRO A 51 3.75 1.19 -4.72
CA PRO A 51 2.89 0.00 -4.65
C PRO A 51 3.60 -1.24 -4.11
N LEU A 52 4.93 -1.38 -4.30
CA LEU A 52 5.68 -2.53 -3.82
C LEU A 52 5.68 -2.65 -2.29
N ILE A 53 5.50 -1.54 -1.58
CA ILE A 53 5.33 -1.52 -0.11
C ILE A 53 3.87 -1.34 0.31
N GLY A 54 2.93 -1.35 -0.63
CA GLY A 54 1.51 -1.14 -0.36
C GLY A 54 1.12 0.33 -0.10
N ALA A 55 1.96 1.29 -0.48
CA ALA A 55 1.67 2.70 -0.36
C ALA A 55 0.90 3.23 -1.58
N ARG A 56 0.02 4.20 -1.33
CA ARG A 56 -0.64 4.98 -2.39
C ARG A 56 0.16 6.23 -2.66
N SER A 57 0.39 6.56 -3.93
CA SER A 57 0.96 7.85 -4.33
C SER A 57 -0.01 8.99 -4.00
N LEU A 58 0.51 10.12 -3.52
CA LEU A 58 -0.25 11.35 -3.28
C LEU A 58 -0.08 12.39 -4.41
N GLY A 59 0.63 12.04 -5.49
CA GLY A 59 0.77 12.87 -6.68
C GLY A 59 -0.42 12.77 -7.64
N ALA A 60 -0.48 13.69 -8.62
CA ALA A 60 -1.44 13.63 -9.71
C ALA A 60 -1.31 12.32 -10.50
N ALA A 61 -2.43 11.79 -11.01
CA ALA A 61 -2.43 10.58 -11.81
C ALA A 61 -1.55 10.74 -13.07
N LYS A 62 -0.94 9.63 -13.53
CA LYS A 62 -0.11 9.62 -14.74
C LYS A 62 -0.92 10.18 -15.92
N GLY A 63 -0.46 11.31 -16.48
CA GLY A 63 -1.14 11.99 -17.61
C GLY A 63 -1.99 13.20 -17.23
N GLU A 64 -2.25 13.48 -15.96
CA GLU A 64 -2.83 14.76 -15.56
C GLU A 64 -1.72 15.83 -15.55
N LYS A 65 -1.95 16.92 -16.29
CA LYS A 65 -1.10 18.11 -16.20
C LYS A 65 -1.00 18.48 -14.72
N GLN A 66 0.22 18.55 -14.21
CA GLN A 66 0.55 18.90 -12.83
C GLN A 66 -0.44 19.98 -12.34
N GLY A 67 -1.46 19.52 -11.60
CA GLY A 67 -2.24 20.44 -10.80
C GLY A 67 -1.24 21.15 -9.91
N LYS A 68 -1.38 22.46 -9.76
CA LYS A 68 -0.51 23.39 -9.02
C LYS A 68 0.39 22.63 -8.05
N LYS A 69 1.73 22.74 -8.23
CA LYS A 69 2.70 22.46 -7.19
C LYS A 69 2.19 23.09 -5.89
N GLY A 70 1.30 22.40 -5.19
CA GLY A 70 1.05 22.67 -3.78
C GLY A 70 2.40 22.51 -3.14
N ALA A 71 2.81 23.43 -2.29
CA ALA A 71 4.03 23.37 -1.53
C ALA A 71 4.23 21.94 -1.10
N ASP A 72 5.28 21.28 -1.64
CA ASP A 72 5.53 19.87 -1.43
C ASP A 72 5.55 19.61 0.06
N SER A 73 4.50 19.01 0.59
CA SER A 73 4.39 18.72 2.01
C SER A 73 5.47 17.73 2.48
N GLY A 74 6.36 17.29 1.57
CA GLY A 74 7.38 16.26 1.80
C GLY A 74 6.80 14.86 1.88
N ILE A 75 5.60 14.66 1.33
CA ILE A 75 4.87 13.39 1.37
C ILE A 75 4.70 12.87 -0.06
N ASP A 76 5.37 11.77 -0.37
CA ASP A 76 5.30 11.14 -1.69
C ASP A 76 4.24 10.03 -1.73
N GLY A 77 4.02 9.37 -0.60
CA GLY A 77 3.04 8.29 -0.46
C GLY A 77 2.41 8.20 0.91
N LEU A 78 1.28 7.51 0.97
CA LEU A 78 0.51 7.27 2.19
C LEU A 78 0.12 5.79 2.30
N MET A 79 0.31 5.23 3.51
CA MET A 79 -0.27 3.97 3.93
C MET A 79 -1.14 4.20 5.17
N VAL A 80 -2.01 3.25 5.47
CA VAL A 80 -2.80 3.26 6.70
C VAL A 80 -2.84 1.87 7.32
N PHE A 81 -2.91 1.81 8.64
CA PHE A 81 -3.18 0.59 9.37
C PHE A 81 -4.18 0.86 10.52
N ILE A 82 -4.81 -0.18 11.03
CA ILE A 82 -5.72 -0.12 12.17
C ILE A 82 -5.23 -1.13 13.19
N ASP A 83 -4.75 -0.67 14.32
CA ASP A 83 -4.18 -1.50 15.39
C ASP A 83 -4.91 -1.42 16.70
N ASP A 84 -6.10 -0.82 16.71
CA ASP A 84 -6.96 -0.75 17.88
C ASP A 84 -8.44 -1.04 17.53
N LYS A 85 -9.23 -1.33 18.56
CA LYS A 85 -10.66 -1.62 18.42
C LYS A 85 -11.51 -0.40 18.03
N SER A 86 -10.96 0.82 18.07
CA SER A 86 -11.68 2.03 17.69
C SER A 86 -11.98 2.10 16.20
N GLY A 87 -11.25 1.32 15.38
CA GLY A 87 -11.34 1.34 13.93
C GLY A 87 -10.74 2.61 13.30
N LYS A 88 -10.05 3.44 14.07
CA LYS A 88 -9.40 4.65 13.56
C LYS A 88 -8.12 4.27 12.81
N ALA A 89 -8.05 4.70 11.55
CA ALA A 89 -6.85 4.50 10.76
C ALA A 89 -5.69 5.36 11.27
N LYS A 90 -4.53 4.74 11.43
CA LYS A 90 -3.25 5.39 11.72
C LYS A 90 -2.53 5.62 10.39
N LYS A 91 -1.97 6.81 10.21
CA LYS A 91 -1.25 7.19 8.98
C LYS A 91 0.20 6.74 9.02
N VAL A 92 0.70 6.27 7.89
CA VAL A 92 2.13 6.07 7.61
C VAL A 92 2.50 6.96 6.44
N ILE A 93 3.44 7.88 6.66
CA ILE A 93 3.92 8.79 5.63
C ILE A 93 5.13 8.19 4.96
N VAL A 94 5.17 8.25 3.63
CA VAL A 94 6.29 7.75 2.83
C VAL A 94 6.94 8.91 2.09
N SER A 95 8.28 9.02 2.21
CA SER A 95 9.10 9.90 1.39
C SER A 95 10.04 9.06 0.52
N VAL A 96 10.10 9.36 -0.78
CA VAL A 96 10.88 8.63 -1.78
C VAL A 96 12.04 9.49 -2.27
N LYS A 97 13.25 8.94 -2.28
CA LYS A 97 14.46 9.59 -2.76
C LYS A 97 15.19 8.69 -3.75
N SER A 98 15.30 9.14 -5.00
CA SER A 98 15.97 8.41 -6.07
C SER A 98 17.41 8.88 -6.34
N GLY A 99 17.86 9.94 -5.66
CA GLY A 99 19.21 10.50 -5.82
C GLY A 99 20.00 10.52 -4.52
N HIS A 100 20.96 11.43 -4.42
CA HIS A 100 21.77 11.58 -3.22
C HIS A 100 20.95 11.84 -1.97
N VAL A 101 21.26 11.12 -0.89
CA VAL A 101 20.55 11.19 0.39
C VAL A 101 21.46 11.65 1.52
N ASN A 102 20.88 12.33 2.50
CA ASN A 102 21.58 12.84 3.67
C ASN A 102 20.69 12.86 4.91
N VAL A 103 21.29 13.08 6.06
CA VAL A 103 20.63 13.07 7.37
C VAL A 103 19.54 14.15 7.51
N ALA A 104 19.69 15.31 6.86
CA ALA A 104 18.68 16.36 6.93
C ALA A 104 17.33 15.90 6.37
N GLN A 105 17.33 15.10 5.31
CA GLN A 105 16.11 14.57 4.72
C GLN A 105 15.39 13.58 5.65
N VAL A 106 16.11 12.86 6.52
CA VAL A 106 15.50 12.00 7.56
C VAL A 106 14.84 12.86 8.63
N ARG A 107 15.48 13.96 9.06
CA ARG A 107 14.90 14.95 9.99
C ARG A 107 13.66 15.60 9.41
N ASP A 108 13.71 15.98 8.13
CA ASP A 108 12.56 16.55 7.44
C ASP A 108 11.36 15.58 7.46
N LEU A 109 11.58 14.29 7.20
CA LEU A 109 10.53 13.29 7.31
C LEU A 109 10.00 13.18 8.74
N ALA A 110 10.85 13.14 9.76
CA ALA A 110 10.44 13.08 11.16
C ALA A 110 9.57 14.29 11.55
N HIS A 111 9.95 15.48 11.07
CA HIS A 111 9.15 16.69 11.25
C HIS A 111 7.78 16.58 10.55
N VAL A 112 7.74 16.09 9.33
CA VAL A 112 6.48 15.87 8.59
C VAL A 112 5.59 14.86 9.31
N VAL A 113 6.13 13.73 9.81
CA VAL A 113 5.41 12.72 10.59
C VAL A 113 4.74 13.36 11.81
N THR A 114 5.46 14.23 12.51
CA THR A 114 4.94 14.93 13.69
C THR A 114 3.86 15.95 13.32
N ARG A 115 4.09 16.78 12.30
CA ARG A 115 3.14 17.78 11.78
C ARG A 115 1.82 17.14 11.35
N GLU A 116 1.88 16.02 10.64
CA GLU A 116 0.71 15.30 10.10
C GLU A 116 0.05 14.37 11.12
N LYS A 117 0.60 14.29 12.34
CA LYS A 117 0.17 13.36 13.39
C LYS A 117 0.13 11.92 12.88
N ALA A 118 1.12 11.55 12.07
CA ALA A 118 1.27 10.19 11.58
C ALA A 118 1.95 9.31 12.63
N ALA A 119 1.65 8.02 12.61
CA ALA A 119 2.22 7.05 13.54
C ALA A 119 3.66 6.67 13.16
N ILE A 120 3.92 6.52 11.87
CA ILE A 120 5.19 6.01 11.34
C ILE A 120 5.55 6.80 10.07
N GLY A 121 6.85 7.02 9.85
CA GLY A 121 7.43 7.54 8.63
C GLY A 121 8.33 6.50 7.96
N VAL A 122 8.24 6.39 6.66
CA VAL A 122 9.08 5.50 5.84
C VAL A 122 9.89 6.33 4.87
N PHE A 123 11.21 6.21 4.95
CA PHE A 123 12.15 6.83 4.03
C PHE A 123 12.62 5.77 3.02
N LEU A 124 12.11 5.85 1.80
CA LEU A 124 12.52 4.99 0.70
C LEU A 124 13.67 5.61 -0.07
N THR A 125 14.75 4.88 -0.25
CA THR A 125 15.92 5.38 -0.97
C THR A 125 16.46 4.36 -1.97
N LEU A 126 16.89 4.87 -3.13
CA LEU A 126 17.64 4.09 -4.10
C LEU A 126 19.06 3.83 -3.61
N GLU A 127 19.69 4.85 -3.04
CA GLU A 127 21.06 4.76 -2.52
C GLU A 127 21.07 4.26 -1.06
N PRO A 128 22.13 3.53 -0.66
CA PRO A 128 22.29 3.08 0.72
C PRO A 128 22.29 4.25 1.72
N PRO A 129 21.61 4.13 2.87
CA PRO A 129 21.64 5.17 3.88
C PRO A 129 23.01 5.29 4.53
N THR A 130 23.41 6.51 4.87
CA THR A 130 24.63 6.76 5.63
C THR A 130 24.45 6.40 7.11
N LYS A 131 25.56 6.15 7.83
CA LYS A 131 25.51 5.89 9.29
C LYS A 131 24.77 6.99 10.07
N PRO A 132 25.00 8.30 9.81
CA PRO A 132 24.23 9.36 10.46
C PRO A 132 22.73 9.29 10.20
N MET A 133 22.28 8.89 9.01
CA MET A 133 20.86 8.73 8.70
C MET A 133 20.22 7.62 9.51
N VAL A 134 20.90 6.48 9.63
CA VAL A 134 20.43 5.34 10.44
C VAL A 134 20.34 5.74 11.91
N GLN A 135 21.36 6.44 12.43
CA GLN A 135 21.36 6.92 13.81
C GLN A 135 20.24 7.91 14.08
N GLU A 136 19.98 8.82 13.15
CA GLU A 136 18.88 9.79 13.26
C GLU A 136 17.53 9.10 13.28
N ALA A 137 17.30 8.11 12.42
CA ALA A 137 16.07 7.33 12.41
C ALA A 137 15.83 6.58 13.73
N LEU A 138 16.90 6.05 14.34
CA LEU A 138 16.84 5.37 15.65
C LEU A 138 16.53 6.34 16.79
N ASN A 139 16.98 7.58 16.72
CA ASN A 139 16.76 8.61 17.74
C ASN A 139 15.28 9.07 17.80
N GLU A 140 14.51 8.87 16.72
CA GLU A 140 13.09 9.25 16.63
C GLU A 140 12.15 8.35 17.46
N GLN A 141 12.70 7.43 18.23
CA GLN A 141 11.94 6.57 19.14
C GLN A 141 11.02 5.58 18.39
N PHE A 142 9.93 5.19 19.06
CA PHE A 142 9.06 4.12 18.61
C PHE A 142 7.61 4.57 18.66
N TYR A 143 6.81 4.01 17.75
CA TYR A 143 5.38 3.94 17.86
C TYR A 143 5.01 2.71 18.69
N PHE A 144 4.32 2.89 19.81
CA PHE A 144 3.83 1.79 20.63
C PHE A 144 2.40 1.41 20.23
N SER A 145 2.19 0.16 19.84
CA SER A 145 0.87 -0.39 19.60
C SER A 145 0.36 -1.09 20.85
N GLU A 146 -0.67 -0.52 21.48
CA GLU A 146 -1.27 -1.08 22.69
C GLU A 146 -1.88 -2.46 22.46
N HIS A 147 -2.54 -2.65 21.33
CA HIS A 147 -3.20 -3.91 21.00
C HIS A 147 -2.20 -5.07 20.86
N TRP A 148 -1.08 -4.82 20.17
CA TRP A 148 -0.05 -5.83 19.95
C TRP A 148 1.01 -5.85 21.07
N ASN A 149 0.95 -4.90 22.02
CA ASN A 149 1.95 -4.70 23.08
C ASN A 149 3.38 -4.71 22.53
N LYS A 150 3.60 -3.96 21.44
CA LYS A 150 4.86 -3.99 20.69
C LYS A 150 5.25 -2.61 20.21
N ASN A 151 6.57 -2.33 20.24
CA ASN A 151 7.18 -1.13 19.69
C ASN A 151 7.53 -1.32 18.23
N TYR A 152 7.25 -0.31 17.41
CA TYR A 152 7.61 -0.22 15.99
C TYR A 152 8.46 1.02 15.78
N PRO A 153 9.59 0.98 15.04
CA PRO A 153 10.39 2.17 14.77
C PRO A 153 9.53 3.26 14.15
N LYS A 154 9.57 4.48 14.74
CA LYS A 154 8.77 5.59 14.25
C LYS A 154 9.24 6.09 12.88
N ILE A 155 10.55 6.07 12.64
CA ILE A 155 11.15 6.32 11.33
C ILE A 155 11.86 5.06 10.86
N GLN A 156 11.53 4.61 9.65
CA GLN A 156 12.09 3.42 9.03
C GLN A 156 12.74 3.79 7.71
N ILE A 157 13.97 3.34 7.50
CA ILE A 157 14.68 3.51 6.23
C ILE A 157 14.69 2.16 5.51
N LEU A 158 14.23 2.15 4.26
CA LEU A 158 14.23 1.00 3.37
C LEU A 158 14.90 1.40 2.06
N THR A 159 15.78 0.53 1.58
CA THR A 159 16.37 0.70 0.24
C THR A 159 15.53 -0.04 -0.80
N VAL A 160 15.68 0.33 -2.06
CA VAL A 160 15.10 -0.44 -3.18
C VAL A 160 15.56 -1.89 -3.12
N GLU A 161 16.85 -2.11 -2.84
CA GLU A 161 17.43 -3.45 -2.69
C GLU A 161 16.75 -4.26 -1.58
N ASP A 162 16.50 -3.63 -0.41
CA ASP A 162 15.75 -4.26 0.67
C ASP A 162 14.37 -4.76 0.20
N ILE A 163 13.66 -3.92 -0.56
CA ILE A 163 12.31 -4.22 -1.03
C ILE A 163 12.33 -5.34 -2.08
N LEU A 164 13.25 -5.28 -3.03
CA LEU A 164 13.42 -6.33 -4.04
C LEU A 164 13.80 -7.68 -3.40
N ASN A 165 14.52 -7.65 -2.27
CA ASN A 165 14.82 -8.83 -1.47
C ASN A 165 13.68 -9.27 -0.52
N GLY A 166 12.50 -8.66 -0.65
CA GLY A 166 11.29 -9.05 0.08
C GLY A 166 11.14 -8.42 1.48
N LYS A 167 11.99 -7.46 1.85
CA LYS A 167 11.82 -6.71 3.10
C LYS A 167 10.61 -5.79 3.00
N THR A 168 9.79 -5.78 4.03
CA THR A 168 8.57 -4.98 4.11
C THR A 168 8.67 -3.93 5.21
N VAL A 169 7.77 -2.94 5.17
CA VAL A 169 7.61 -1.97 6.25
C VAL A 169 7.17 -2.69 7.52
N ASN A 170 7.83 -2.41 8.64
CA ASN A 170 7.49 -3.00 9.93
C ASN A 170 6.30 -2.26 10.56
N LEU A 171 5.10 -2.80 10.36
CA LEU A 171 3.84 -2.22 10.83
C LEU A 171 3.12 -3.16 11.78
N PRO A 172 2.25 -2.62 12.66
CA PRO A 172 1.27 -3.45 13.37
C PRO A 172 0.39 -4.21 12.39
N GLY A 173 0.00 -5.44 12.75
CA GLY A 173 -1.00 -6.19 11.99
C GLY A 173 -2.33 -5.43 11.96
N ASN A 174 -3.01 -5.45 10.81
CA ASN A 174 -4.34 -4.84 10.70
C ASN A 174 -5.36 -5.65 11.50
N ILE A 175 -6.09 -4.97 12.38
CA ILE A 175 -7.28 -5.56 13.01
C ILE A 175 -8.42 -5.47 12.00
N GLN A 176 -8.83 -6.61 11.47
CA GLN A 176 -10.04 -6.68 10.65
C GLN A 176 -11.26 -6.57 11.55
N THR A 177 -11.85 -5.40 11.64
CA THR A 177 -13.16 -5.22 12.23
C THR A 177 -14.20 -5.67 11.19
N PHE A 178 -14.66 -6.92 11.31
CA PHE A 178 -15.86 -7.33 10.58
C PHE A 178 -17.04 -6.55 11.18
N LYS A 179 -17.39 -5.41 10.62
CA LYS A 179 -18.72 -4.84 10.84
C LYS A 179 -19.70 -5.85 10.25
N LYS A 180 -20.44 -6.57 11.10
CA LYS A 180 -21.62 -7.32 10.67
C LYS A 180 -22.46 -6.35 9.85
N ALA A 181 -22.63 -6.63 8.55
CA ALA A 181 -23.62 -5.94 7.75
C ALA A 181 -24.96 -6.08 8.48
N GLY A 182 -25.60 -4.95 8.76
CA GLY A 182 -26.93 -4.96 9.36
C GLY A 182 -27.83 -5.84 8.48
N LYS A 183 -28.51 -6.82 9.08
CA LYS A 183 -29.49 -7.64 8.40
C LYS A 183 -30.57 -6.67 7.90
N ILE A 184 -30.66 -6.49 6.59
CA ILE A 184 -31.77 -5.77 5.97
C ILE A 184 -32.96 -6.73 6.15
N GLU A 185 -33.85 -6.43 7.08
CA GLU A 185 -35.16 -7.09 7.12
C GLU A 185 -35.89 -6.65 5.85
N SER A 186 -36.08 -7.58 4.93
CA SER A 186 -36.95 -7.36 3.77
C SER A 186 -38.37 -7.18 4.29
N GLU A 187 -38.91 -5.98 4.24
CA GLU A 187 -40.34 -5.76 4.33
C GLU A 187 -40.98 -6.56 3.21
N THR A 188 -41.70 -7.60 3.59
CA THR A 188 -42.59 -8.34 2.69
C THR A 188 -43.68 -7.38 2.28
N SER A 189 -43.54 -6.80 1.07
CA SER A 189 -44.62 -6.09 0.41
C SER A 189 -45.73 -7.08 0.11
N ASP A 190 -46.89 -6.96 0.80
CA ASP A 190 -48.12 -7.60 0.46
C ASP A 190 -48.46 -7.29 -1.00
N GLN A 191 -48.31 -8.29 -1.85
CA GLN A 191 -48.86 -8.25 -3.20
C GLN A 191 -50.36 -8.47 -3.10
N HIS A 192 -51.12 -7.37 -3.16
CA HIS A 192 -52.57 -7.41 -3.39
C HIS A 192 -52.81 -8.07 -4.77
N LEU A 193 -53.33 -9.27 -4.73
CA LEU A 193 -53.90 -9.96 -5.88
C LEU A 193 -55.12 -9.15 -6.37
N LEU A 194 -54.99 -8.50 -7.51
CA LEU A 194 -56.12 -7.96 -8.24
C LEU A 194 -56.82 -9.11 -8.94
N SER A 195 -58.00 -9.51 -8.42
CA SER A 195 -58.93 -10.36 -9.11
C SER A 195 -59.65 -9.56 -10.16
N PHE A 196 -59.56 -9.98 -11.41
CA PHE A 196 -60.40 -9.50 -12.50
C PHE A 196 -61.61 -10.43 -12.59
N ASP A 197 -62.79 -9.89 -12.36
CA ASP A 197 -64.09 -10.44 -12.80
C ASP A 197 -64.35 -10.00 -14.25
#